data_bd804ad2837040834b085336809e503d
#
_entry.id   bd804ad2837040834b085336809e503d
#
_cell.length_a   1.000
_cell.length_b   1.000
_cell.length_c   1.000
_cell.angle_alpha   90.00
_cell.angle_beta   90.00
_cell.angle_gamma   90.00
#
_symmetry.space_group_name_H-M   'P 1'
#
loop_
_entity.id
_entity.type
_entity.pdbx_description
1 polymer ?
#
loop_
_entity_poly.entity_id
_entity_poly.type
_entity_poly.pdbx_seq_one_letter_code
_entity_poly.pdbx_strand_id
1 'polypeptide(L)'
;ERLGLTEEESRSFFDVYCKDSSGRRFLIEMQMWSQHYFHKRAVYYSSLSVQDQARVEKQSQKERGRVWDYYFAPVYQVSFLNFPNTIVESTEDGDNPYISHYVYRSKDTGRELGDDTNIVFIDLHKFRKDFEECSDLCEKWLYSIRNMHLLKESPAGIKGTELEELYTEAHYAAWSAEKRKRYEELIMNRHDYDVVLQHSYDMGIQAGIEKGREEGREEGREEGREEGREEGREEGRTTAILQNARKMKELG
;
A
#
# COMPACT_ATOMS: atom_id res chain seq x y z
N GLU A 1 -5.84 -19.49 -5.78
CA GLU A 1 -4.84 -20.56 -5.83
C GLU A 1 -3.74 -20.28 -4.82
N ARG A 2 -3.13 -21.29 -4.23
CA ARG A 2 -2.13 -21.14 -3.19
C ARG A 2 -0.75 -21.36 -3.80
N LEU A 3 0.15 -20.39 -3.63
CA LEU A 3 1.56 -20.54 -3.96
C LEU A 3 2.35 -20.72 -2.64
N GLY A 4 3.14 -21.78 -2.53
CA GLY A 4 4.00 -22.06 -1.39
C GLY A 4 4.67 -23.41 -1.53
N LEU A 5 5.93 -23.53 -1.09
CA LEU A 5 6.77 -24.72 -1.30
C LEU A 5 6.61 -25.75 -0.17
N THR A 6 6.24 -25.33 1.04
CA THR A 6 6.02 -26.19 2.22
C THR A 6 4.83 -25.72 3.03
N GLU A 7 4.32 -26.59 3.95
CA GLU A 7 3.25 -26.21 4.88
C GLU A 7 3.66 -25.14 5.88
N GLU A 8 4.96 -24.94 6.12
CA GLU A 8 5.54 -23.97 7.04
C GLU A 8 5.81 -22.63 6.37
N GLU A 9 5.91 -22.58 5.03
CA GLU A 9 6.03 -21.32 4.30
C GLU A 9 4.70 -20.57 4.34
N SER A 10 4.77 -19.28 4.64
CA SER A 10 3.62 -18.38 4.68
C SER A 10 2.81 -18.54 3.39
N ARG A 11 1.62 -19.11 3.50
CA ARG A 11 0.72 -19.32 2.37
C ARG A 11 0.35 -17.97 1.80
N SER A 12 0.84 -17.66 0.61
CA SER A 12 0.45 -16.46 -0.11
C SER A 12 -0.96 -16.65 -0.65
N PHE A 13 -1.85 -15.77 -0.24
CA PHE A 13 -3.23 -15.74 -0.75
C PHE A 13 -3.34 -14.55 -1.68
N PHE A 14 -3.77 -14.83 -2.91
CA PHE A 14 -4.17 -13.80 -3.87
C PHE A 14 -5.69 -13.82 -3.97
N ASP A 15 -6.29 -12.66 -4.19
CA ASP A 15 -7.73 -12.58 -4.42
C ASP A 15 -8.08 -13.29 -5.73
N VAL A 16 -7.31 -13.02 -6.78
CA VAL A 16 -7.44 -13.70 -8.08
C VAL A 16 -6.06 -14.03 -8.64
N TYR A 17 -5.88 -15.26 -9.10
CA TYR A 17 -4.73 -15.68 -9.87
C TYR A 17 -5.20 -16.27 -11.19
N CYS A 18 -4.77 -15.68 -12.29
CA CYS A 18 -5.18 -16.11 -13.61
C CYS A 18 -4.02 -16.16 -14.61
N LYS A 19 -4.28 -16.79 -15.74
CA LYS A 19 -3.34 -16.98 -16.83
C LYS A 19 -4.06 -16.69 -18.13
N ASP A 20 -3.47 -15.90 -19.00
CA ASP A 20 -4.02 -15.68 -20.32
C ASP A 20 -3.61 -16.76 -21.34
N SER A 21 -4.13 -16.65 -22.55
CA SER A 21 -3.84 -17.60 -23.64
C SER A 21 -2.38 -17.62 -24.09
N SER A 22 -1.62 -16.56 -23.83
CA SER A 22 -0.17 -16.46 -24.12
C SER A 22 0.70 -17.05 -23.02
N GLY A 23 0.11 -17.38 -21.86
CA GLY A 23 0.81 -17.93 -20.70
C GLY A 23 1.20 -16.90 -19.66
N ARG A 24 0.99 -15.59 -19.90
CA ARG A 24 1.25 -14.53 -18.92
C ARG A 24 0.43 -14.76 -17.65
N ARG A 25 1.01 -14.48 -16.51
CA ARG A 25 0.44 -14.71 -15.19
C ARG A 25 -0.01 -13.39 -14.57
N PHE A 26 -1.24 -13.35 -14.05
CA PHE A 26 -1.80 -12.18 -13.37
C PHE A 26 -2.15 -12.54 -11.94
N LEU A 27 -1.53 -11.81 -11.00
CA LEU A 27 -1.84 -11.85 -9.59
C LEU A 27 -2.60 -10.57 -9.27
N ILE A 28 -3.90 -10.71 -9.04
CA ILE A 28 -4.75 -9.55 -8.78
C ILE A 28 -5.07 -9.51 -7.29
N GLU A 29 -4.93 -8.34 -6.70
CA GLU A 29 -5.16 -8.10 -5.28
C GLU A 29 -5.98 -6.84 -5.07
N MET A 30 -7.00 -6.93 -4.22
CA MET A 30 -7.87 -5.81 -3.83
C MET A 30 -7.48 -5.35 -2.43
N GLN A 31 -6.85 -4.18 -2.34
CA GLN A 31 -6.36 -3.65 -1.08
C GLN A 31 -7.23 -2.50 -0.60
N MET A 32 -7.95 -2.73 0.49
CA MET A 32 -8.88 -1.73 1.07
C MET A 32 -8.22 -0.82 2.10
N TRP A 33 -7.06 -1.22 2.64
CA TRP A 33 -6.38 -0.53 3.75
C TRP A 33 -4.90 -0.33 3.45
N SER A 34 -4.36 0.78 3.93
CA SER A 34 -2.93 1.01 3.92
C SER A 34 -2.23 -0.03 4.80
N GLN A 35 -1.28 -0.75 4.23
CA GLN A 35 -0.42 -1.68 4.96
C GLN A 35 1.02 -1.21 4.87
N HIS A 36 1.68 -1.26 6.03
CA HIS A 36 3.11 -1.02 6.08
C HIS A 36 3.83 -2.05 5.20
N TYR A 37 4.78 -1.61 4.37
CA TYR A 37 5.52 -2.48 3.42
C TYR A 37 4.70 -3.11 2.30
N PHE A 38 3.55 -2.56 1.93
CA PHE A 38 2.71 -3.11 0.86
C PHE A 38 3.49 -3.31 -0.46
N HIS A 39 4.32 -2.34 -0.87
CA HIS A 39 5.17 -2.45 -2.05
C HIS A 39 6.15 -3.64 -2.00
N LYS A 40 6.71 -3.95 -0.81
CA LYS A 40 7.58 -5.12 -0.63
C LYS A 40 6.81 -6.42 -0.77
N ARG A 41 5.54 -6.44 -0.34
CA ARG A 41 4.66 -7.59 -0.49
C ARG A 41 4.34 -7.85 -1.96
N ALA A 42 4.10 -6.83 -2.77
CA ALA A 42 3.89 -6.96 -4.21
C ALA A 42 5.11 -7.56 -4.92
N VAL A 43 6.33 -7.10 -4.60
CA VAL A 43 7.59 -7.68 -5.09
C VAL A 43 7.74 -9.13 -4.65
N TYR A 44 7.45 -9.44 -3.39
CA TYR A 44 7.55 -10.79 -2.86
C TYR A 44 6.61 -11.76 -3.59
N TYR A 45 5.35 -11.36 -3.78
CA TYR A 45 4.35 -12.19 -4.46
C TYR A 45 4.67 -12.42 -5.94
N SER A 46 5.12 -11.41 -6.66
CA SER A 46 5.57 -11.59 -8.05
C SER A 46 6.75 -12.57 -8.13
N SER A 47 7.69 -12.49 -7.18
CA SER A 47 8.84 -13.40 -7.08
C SER A 47 8.41 -14.85 -6.81
N LEU A 48 7.41 -15.09 -5.96
CA LEU A 48 6.86 -16.42 -5.72
C LEU A 48 6.23 -17.01 -6.99
N SER A 49 5.53 -16.21 -7.78
CA SER A 49 4.95 -16.66 -9.05
C SER A 49 6.01 -17.05 -10.07
N VAL A 50 7.11 -16.30 -10.16
CA VAL A 50 8.29 -16.66 -10.99
C VAL A 50 8.91 -17.96 -10.51
N GLN A 51 9.13 -18.11 -9.20
CA GLN A 51 9.72 -19.30 -8.61
C GLN A 51 8.86 -20.55 -8.85
N ASP A 52 7.54 -20.44 -8.73
CA ASP A 52 6.62 -21.56 -8.98
C ASP A 52 6.65 -21.99 -10.44
N GLN A 53 6.64 -21.05 -11.39
CA GLN A 53 6.80 -21.34 -12.81
C GLN A 53 8.13 -22.04 -13.09
N ALA A 54 9.23 -21.51 -12.54
CA ALA A 54 10.55 -22.08 -12.71
C ALA A 54 10.63 -23.52 -12.20
N ARG A 55 9.99 -23.81 -11.06
CA ARG A 55 9.93 -25.15 -10.47
C ARG A 55 9.18 -26.13 -11.39
N VAL A 56 8.02 -25.74 -11.88
CA VAL A 56 7.18 -26.58 -12.76
C VAL A 56 7.89 -26.81 -14.11
N GLU A 57 8.43 -25.76 -14.73
CA GLU A 57 9.08 -25.87 -16.02
C GLU A 57 10.38 -26.69 -15.94
N LYS A 58 11.18 -26.48 -14.90
CA LYS A 58 12.39 -27.27 -14.66
C LYS A 58 12.10 -28.77 -14.54
N GLN A 59 11.01 -29.12 -13.85
CA GLN A 59 10.58 -30.52 -13.75
C GLN A 59 10.13 -31.07 -15.10
N SER A 60 9.32 -30.32 -15.84
CA SER A 60 8.83 -30.69 -17.16
C SER A 60 9.98 -30.88 -18.18
N GLN A 61 10.96 -29.99 -18.21
CA GLN A 61 12.14 -30.09 -19.08
C GLN A 61 12.97 -31.31 -18.72
N LYS A 62 13.18 -31.59 -17.42
CA LYS A 62 13.89 -32.78 -16.95
C LYS A 62 13.22 -34.08 -17.44
N GLU A 63 11.90 -34.16 -17.34
CA GLU A 63 11.13 -35.33 -17.82
C GLU A 63 11.24 -35.53 -19.33
N ARG A 64 11.41 -34.46 -20.08
CA ARG A 64 11.67 -34.48 -21.53
C ARG A 64 13.16 -34.69 -21.90
N GLY A 65 14.04 -34.92 -20.93
CA GLY A 65 15.49 -35.07 -21.14
C GLY A 65 16.20 -33.80 -21.59
N ARG A 66 15.64 -32.63 -21.29
CA ARG A 66 16.18 -31.31 -21.64
C ARG A 66 16.75 -30.60 -20.43
N VAL A 67 17.69 -29.69 -20.65
CA VAL A 67 18.19 -28.74 -19.65
C VAL A 67 17.26 -27.55 -19.65
N TRP A 68 16.84 -27.10 -18.46
CA TRP A 68 16.04 -25.91 -18.31
C TRP A 68 16.79 -24.64 -18.74
N ASP A 69 16.18 -23.84 -19.57
CA ASP A 69 16.72 -22.63 -20.21
C ASP A 69 16.35 -21.34 -19.45
N TYR A 70 15.89 -21.45 -18.21
CA TYR A 70 15.41 -20.33 -17.36
C TYR A 70 14.15 -19.64 -17.87
N TYR A 71 13.45 -20.21 -18.85
CA TYR A 71 12.21 -19.64 -19.34
C TYR A 71 11.11 -19.67 -18.27
N PHE A 72 10.43 -18.54 -18.15
CA PHE A 72 9.13 -18.38 -17.49
C PHE A 72 8.31 -17.31 -18.23
N ALA A 73 7.00 -17.41 -18.16
CA ALA A 73 6.12 -16.41 -18.76
C ALA A 73 6.04 -15.15 -17.90
N PRO A 74 5.83 -13.96 -18.49
CA PRO A 74 5.72 -12.71 -17.75
C PRO A 74 4.68 -12.75 -16.63
N VAL A 75 5.02 -12.11 -15.52
CA VAL A 75 4.19 -12.00 -14.32
C VAL A 75 3.74 -10.56 -14.15
N TYR A 76 2.44 -10.35 -13.97
CA TYR A 76 1.82 -9.08 -13.68
C TYR A 76 1.19 -9.14 -12.28
N GLN A 77 1.76 -8.42 -11.33
CA GLN A 77 1.15 -8.18 -10.04
C GLN A 77 0.32 -6.90 -10.12
N VAL A 78 -0.99 -7.03 -10.15
CA VAL A 78 -1.94 -5.91 -10.25
C VAL A 78 -2.62 -5.71 -8.90
N SER A 79 -2.47 -4.54 -8.32
CA SER A 79 -3.07 -4.22 -7.03
C SER A 79 -3.99 -3.01 -7.13
N PHE A 80 -5.25 -3.21 -6.82
CA PHE A 80 -6.24 -2.14 -6.71
C PHE A 80 -6.21 -1.58 -5.29
N LEU A 81 -5.93 -0.27 -5.17
CA LEU A 81 -5.80 0.44 -3.90
C LEU A 81 -7.02 1.33 -3.67
N ASN A 82 -7.82 1.04 -2.66
CA ASN A 82 -9.00 1.84 -2.31
C ASN A 82 -8.80 2.60 -0.99
N PHE A 83 -7.65 3.26 -0.85
CA PHE A 83 -7.30 4.10 0.29
C PHE A 83 -6.37 5.24 -0.16
N PRO A 84 -6.31 6.38 0.58
CA PRO A 84 -5.34 7.43 0.30
C PRO A 84 -3.90 6.89 0.39
N ASN A 85 -3.13 7.05 -0.67
CA ASN A 85 -1.75 6.55 -0.74
C ASN A 85 -0.83 7.47 -1.53
N THR A 86 0.47 7.29 -1.36
CA THR A 86 1.54 7.97 -2.09
C THR A 86 2.29 7.03 -3.04
N ILE A 87 1.83 5.78 -3.20
CA ILE A 87 2.48 4.77 -4.02
C ILE A 87 2.25 5.06 -5.50
N VAL A 88 1.03 5.48 -5.84
CA VAL A 88 0.67 5.89 -7.19
C VAL A 88 0.98 7.38 -7.32
N GLU A 89 2.04 7.71 -8.04
CA GLU A 89 2.43 9.08 -8.32
C GLU A 89 1.71 9.57 -9.58
N SER A 90 1.04 10.72 -9.46
CA SER A 90 0.48 11.41 -10.63
C SER A 90 1.63 12.13 -11.33
N THR A 91 1.96 11.73 -12.53
CA THR A 91 2.83 12.53 -13.42
C THR A 91 2.01 13.65 -14.05
N GLU A 92 2.55 14.87 -14.11
CA GLU A 92 1.85 16.02 -14.70
C GLU A 92 1.47 15.78 -16.17
N ASP A 93 2.22 14.92 -16.87
CA ASP A 93 2.03 14.57 -18.28
C ASP A 93 1.51 13.14 -18.50
N GLY A 94 1.08 12.42 -17.46
CA GLY A 94 0.65 11.02 -17.57
C GLY A 94 -0.81 10.88 -18.00
N ASP A 95 -1.07 10.06 -19.02
CA ASP A 95 -2.42 9.76 -19.53
C ASP A 95 -3.33 9.13 -18.46
N ASN A 96 -2.73 8.50 -17.42
CA ASN A 96 -3.45 7.77 -16.37
C ASN A 96 -2.92 8.14 -14.96
N PRO A 97 -3.38 9.23 -14.34
CA PRO A 97 -2.88 9.70 -13.05
C PRO A 97 -3.19 8.75 -11.87
N TYR A 98 -3.93 7.69 -12.10
CA TYR A 98 -4.34 6.68 -11.12
C TYR A 98 -3.71 5.30 -11.35
N ILE A 99 -2.79 5.15 -12.34
CA ILE A 99 -2.08 3.89 -12.62
C ILE A 99 -0.58 4.15 -12.58
N SER A 100 0.15 3.35 -11.80
CA SER A 100 1.61 3.33 -11.82
C SER A 100 2.10 1.94 -12.19
N HIS A 101 2.95 1.86 -13.21
CA HIS A 101 3.54 0.62 -13.70
C HIS A 101 5.04 0.60 -13.44
N TYR A 102 5.49 -0.39 -12.69
CA TYR A 102 6.89 -0.58 -12.31
C TYR A 102 7.47 -1.80 -13.02
N VAL A 103 8.66 -1.60 -13.60
CA VAL A 103 9.44 -2.62 -14.31
C VAL A 103 10.91 -2.55 -13.89
N TYR A 104 11.68 -3.59 -14.15
CA TYR A 104 13.12 -3.55 -13.97
C TYR A 104 13.78 -2.67 -15.04
N ARG A 105 14.54 -1.67 -14.62
CA ARG A 105 15.17 -0.70 -15.52
C ARG A 105 16.60 -0.38 -15.07
N SER A 106 17.50 -0.22 -16.05
CA SER A 106 18.85 0.26 -15.79
C SER A 106 18.84 1.68 -15.22
N LYS A 107 19.51 1.89 -14.09
CA LYS A 107 19.65 3.24 -13.49
C LYS A 107 20.46 4.18 -14.36
N ASP A 108 21.42 3.65 -15.13
CA ASP A 108 22.35 4.47 -15.91
C ASP A 108 21.76 4.89 -17.26
N THR A 109 20.98 4.02 -17.90
CA THR A 109 20.50 4.24 -19.27
C THR A 109 18.98 4.39 -19.39
N GLY A 110 18.21 4.07 -18.35
CA GLY A 110 16.76 4.00 -18.37
C GLY A 110 16.21 2.81 -19.18
N ARG A 111 17.06 1.97 -19.76
CA ARG A 111 16.64 0.83 -20.57
C ARG A 111 16.01 -0.25 -19.70
N GLU A 112 14.88 -0.78 -20.11
CA GLU A 112 14.21 -1.91 -19.46
C GLU A 112 15.01 -3.20 -19.64
N LEU A 113 15.06 -4.02 -18.59
CA LEU A 113 15.80 -5.29 -18.60
C LEU A 113 15.05 -6.37 -19.41
N GLY A 114 13.73 -6.36 -19.36
CA GLY A 114 12.81 -7.29 -20.03
C GLY A 114 11.39 -7.05 -19.55
N ASP A 115 10.45 -7.82 -20.06
CA ASP A 115 9.02 -7.78 -19.69
C ASP A 115 8.63 -8.92 -18.72
N ASP A 116 9.58 -9.41 -17.94
CA ASP A 116 9.39 -10.64 -17.16
C ASP A 116 8.60 -10.42 -15.87
N THR A 117 8.74 -9.24 -15.25
CA THR A 117 8.07 -8.90 -13.99
C THR A 117 7.52 -7.49 -14.02
N ASN A 118 6.22 -7.39 -13.84
CA ASN A 118 5.45 -6.16 -13.91
C ASN A 118 4.67 -5.97 -12.61
N ILE A 119 4.82 -4.81 -11.97
CA ILE A 119 4.03 -4.44 -10.79
C ILE A 119 3.20 -3.22 -11.15
N VAL A 120 1.88 -3.38 -11.07
CA VAL A 120 0.92 -2.34 -11.42
C VAL A 120 0.10 -1.99 -10.19
N PHE A 121 0.13 -0.74 -9.79
CA PHE A 121 -0.74 -0.19 -8.76
C PHE A 121 -1.80 0.69 -9.41
N ILE A 122 -3.06 0.45 -9.05
CA ILE A 122 -4.21 1.17 -9.54
C ILE A 122 -4.90 1.84 -8.36
N ASP A 123 -4.89 3.17 -8.33
CA ASP A 123 -5.49 3.97 -7.25
C ASP A 123 -6.96 4.27 -7.53
N LEU A 124 -7.83 3.42 -7.01
CA LEU A 124 -9.28 3.62 -7.09
C LEU A 124 -9.74 4.86 -6.31
N HIS A 125 -8.98 5.29 -5.29
CA HIS A 125 -9.30 6.49 -4.53
C HIS A 125 -9.08 7.77 -5.34
N LYS A 126 -8.09 7.80 -6.24
CA LYS A 126 -7.83 8.91 -7.16
C LYS A 126 -8.76 8.91 -8.38
N PHE A 127 -9.27 7.75 -8.79
CA PHE A 127 -10.18 7.64 -9.93
C PHE A 127 -11.53 8.29 -9.58
N ARG A 128 -11.90 9.39 -10.25
CA ARG A 128 -13.08 10.21 -9.94
C ARG A 128 -14.08 10.35 -11.10
N LYS A 129 -13.81 9.75 -12.24
CA LYS A 129 -14.69 9.83 -13.42
C LYS A 129 -16.04 9.15 -13.17
N ASP A 130 -17.10 9.75 -13.67
CA ASP A 130 -18.39 9.10 -13.82
C ASP A 130 -18.38 8.13 -15.02
N PHE A 131 -19.36 7.23 -15.07
CA PHE A 131 -19.37 6.17 -16.10
C PHE A 131 -19.40 6.73 -17.53
N GLU A 132 -20.13 7.82 -17.74
CA GLU A 132 -20.25 8.53 -19.01
C GLU A 132 -18.97 9.27 -19.43
N GLU A 133 -18.10 9.58 -18.47
CA GLU A 133 -16.81 10.23 -18.70
C GLU A 133 -15.70 9.22 -19.01
N CYS A 134 -15.97 7.92 -18.82
CA CYS A 134 -15.01 6.85 -19.08
C CYS A 134 -14.81 6.71 -20.59
N SER A 135 -13.59 6.98 -21.05
CA SER A 135 -13.23 7.00 -22.47
C SER A 135 -12.99 5.63 -23.07
N ASP A 136 -12.60 4.65 -22.25
CA ASP A 136 -12.26 3.29 -22.67
C ASP A 136 -12.81 2.22 -21.71
N LEU A 137 -12.61 0.96 -22.08
CA LEU A 137 -13.10 -0.19 -21.32
C LEU A 137 -12.37 -0.31 -19.98
N CYS A 138 -11.08 0.04 -19.91
CA CYS A 138 -10.31 0.00 -18.66
C CYS A 138 -10.92 0.97 -17.62
N GLU A 139 -11.18 2.19 -17.99
CA GLU A 139 -11.83 3.18 -17.11
C GLU A 139 -13.23 2.74 -16.66
N LYS A 140 -14.00 2.12 -17.57
CA LYS A 140 -15.31 1.55 -17.22
C LYS A 140 -15.19 0.41 -16.21
N TRP A 141 -14.16 -0.42 -16.30
CA TRP A 141 -13.86 -1.43 -15.29
C TRP A 141 -13.49 -0.78 -13.94
N LEU A 142 -12.64 0.26 -13.94
CA LEU A 142 -12.26 0.97 -12.71
C LEU A 142 -13.48 1.61 -12.03
N TYR A 143 -14.34 2.27 -12.81
CA TYR A 143 -15.60 2.80 -12.32
C TYR A 143 -16.45 1.71 -11.68
N SER A 144 -16.62 0.59 -12.39
CA SER A 144 -17.46 -0.52 -11.94
C SER A 144 -16.93 -1.14 -10.65
N ILE A 145 -15.65 -1.46 -10.59
CA ILE A 145 -15.01 -2.03 -9.38
C ILE A 145 -15.19 -1.09 -8.18
N ARG A 146 -15.03 0.21 -8.39
CA ARG A 146 -15.14 1.20 -7.33
C ARG A 146 -16.56 1.40 -6.83
N ASN A 147 -17.55 1.47 -7.74
CA ASN A 147 -18.87 1.99 -7.45
C ASN A 147 -19.97 0.91 -7.46
N MET A 148 -19.71 -0.30 -7.94
CA MET A 148 -20.70 -1.36 -8.12
C MET A 148 -21.57 -1.62 -6.87
N HIS A 149 -20.98 -1.52 -5.68
CA HIS A 149 -21.68 -1.71 -4.41
C HIS A 149 -22.73 -0.62 -4.10
N LEU A 150 -22.64 0.53 -4.76
CA LEU A 150 -23.56 1.67 -4.62
C LEU A 150 -24.68 1.66 -5.67
N LEU A 151 -24.50 0.93 -6.77
CA LEU A 151 -25.39 0.97 -7.91
C LEU A 151 -26.59 0.05 -7.71
N LYS A 152 -27.78 0.58 -7.92
CA LYS A 152 -29.02 -0.18 -7.91
C LYS A 152 -29.33 -0.83 -9.26
N GLU A 153 -28.87 -0.20 -10.33
CA GLU A 153 -29.06 -0.60 -11.71
C GLU A 153 -27.73 -0.52 -12.46
N SER A 154 -27.60 -1.32 -13.50
CA SER A 154 -26.43 -1.31 -14.37
C SER A 154 -26.37 -0.01 -15.18
N PRO A 155 -25.20 0.62 -15.34
CA PRO A 155 -25.06 1.80 -16.19
C PRO A 155 -25.50 1.53 -17.64
N ALA A 156 -26.02 2.57 -18.31
CA ALA A 156 -26.35 2.46 -19.71
C ALA A 156 -25.09 2.19 -20.54
N GLY A 157 -25.21 1.34 -21.57
CA GLY A 157 -24.11 1.05 -22.49
C GLY A 157 -23.15 -0.07 -22.11
N ILE A 158 -23.45 -0.86 -21.06
CA ILE A 158 -22.67 -2.08 -20.75
C ILE A 158 -23.14 -3.31 -21.54
N LYS A 159 -24.33 -3.28 -22.12
CA LYS A 159 -24.89 -4.43 -22.89
C LYS A 159 -23.94 -4.81 -24.03
N GLY A 160 -23.63 -6.11 -24.12
CA GLY A 160 -22.72 -6.66 -25.11
C GLY A 160 -21.23 -6.43 -24.84
N THR A 161 -20.89 -5.93 -23.64
CA THR A 161 -19.51 -5.82 -23.18
C THR A 161 -19.21 -6.86 -22.10
N GLU A 162 -17.93 -7.11 -21.79
CA GLU A 162 -17.52 -8.01 -20.69
C GLU A 162 -18.03 -7.54 -19.32
N LEU A 163 -18.42 -6.29 -19.19
CA LEU A 163 -19.02 -5.73 -17.96
C LEU A 163 -20.43 -6.24 -17.70
N GLU A 164 -21.17 -6.68 -18.72
CA GLU A 164 -22.55 -7.16 -18.54
C GLU A 164 -22.61 -8.38 -17.61
N GLU A 165 -21.68 -9.30 -17.76
CA GLU A 165 -21.58 -10.47 -16.89
C GLU A 165 -21.27 -10.07 -15.46
N LEU A 166 -20.29 -9.14 -15.26
CA LEU A 166 -19.95 -8.61 -13.95
C LEU A 166 -21.17 -8.03 -13.22
N TYR A 167 -21.95 -7.19 -13.87
CA TYR A 167 -23.14 -6.59 -13.27
C TYR A 167 -24.25 -7.59 -13.01
N THR A 168 -24.39 -8.58 -13.87
CA THR A 168 -25.34 -9.68 -13.67
C THR A 168 -25.01 -10.49 -12.42
N GLU A 169 -23.75 -10.86 -12.24
CA GLU A 169 -23.27 -11.59 -11.07
C GLU A 169 -23.29 -10.75 -9.78
N ALA A 170 -23.06 -9.43 -9.90
CA ALA A 170 -23.07 -8.52 -8.78
C ALA A 170 -24.47 -8.13 -8.29
N HIS A 171 -25.51 -8.40 -9.06
CA HIS A 171 -26.88 -8.00 -8.72
C HIS A 171 -27.38 -8.72 -7.47
N TYR A 172 -27.30 -8.04 -6.31
CA TYR A 172 -27.61 -8.60 -5.00
C TYR A 172 -29.02 -9.23 -4.90
N ALA A 173 -30.01 -8.65 -5.58
CA ALA A 173 -31.39 -9.13 -5.55
C ALA A 173 -31.54 -10.51 -6.24
N ALA A 174 -30.67 -10.85 -7.19
CA ALA A 174 -30.66 -12.14 -7.87
C ALA A 174 -29.90 -13.23 -7.10
N TRP A 175 -29.21 -12.89 -6.02
CA TRP A 175 -28.44 -13.86 -5.25
C TRP A 175 -29.32 -14.81 -4.44
N SER A 176 -28.85 -16.04 -4.29
CA SER A 176 -29.48 -17.00 -3.37
C SER A 176 -29.42 -16.49 -1.93
N ALA A 177 -30.32 -16.97 -1.07
CA ALA A 177 -30.33 -16.62 0.35
C ALA A 177 -28.99 -16.94 1.04
N GLU A 178 -28.34 -18.05 0.66
CA GLU A 178 -27.05 -18.45 1.17
C GLU A 178 -25.93 -17.49 0.75
N LYS A 179 -25.88 -17.07 -0.53
CA LYS A 179 -24.91 -16.11 -1.05
C LYS A 179 -25.08 -14.75 -0.37
N ARG A 180 -26.32 -14.30 -0.17
CA ARG A 180 -26.63 -13.05 0.57
C ARG A 180 -26.15 -13.11 2.02
N LYS A 181 -26.49 -14.18 2.74
CA LYS A 181 -26.08 -14.36 4.13
C LYS A 181 -24.55 -14.35 4.27
N ARG A 182 -23.84 -15.06 3.40
CA ARG A 182 -22.36 -15.05 3.41
C ARG A 182 -21.77 -13.68 3.13
N TYR A 183 -22.36 -12.91 2.27
CA TYR A 183 -21.94 -11.54 1.97
C TYR A 183 -22.18 -10.60 3.16
N GLU A 184 -23.35 -10.72 3.81
CA GLU A 184 -23.68 -9.95 5.02
C GLU A 184 -22.71 -10.28 6.17
N GLU A 185 -22.38 -11.54 6.39
CA GLU A 185 -21.38 -11.97 7.37
C GLU A 185 -20.00 -11.38 7.07
N LEU A 186 -19.58 -11.32 5.81
CA LEU A 186 -18.33 -10.69 5.39
C LEU A 186 -18.31 -9.18 5.65
N ILE A 187 -19.42 -8.49 5.38
CA ILE A 187 -19.56 -7.06 5.66
C ILE A 187 -19.52 -6.79 7.17
N MET A 188 -20.21 -7.58 7.98
CA MET A 188 -20.20 -7.41 9.44
C MET A 188 -18.77 -7.62 10.01
N ASN A 189 -18.12 -8.70 9.62
CA ASN A 189 -16.73 -8.97 10.03
C ASN A 189 -15.78 -7.84 9.61
N ARG A 190 -16.00 -7.25 8.45
CA ARG A 190 -15.24 -6.09 7.97
C ARG A 190 -15.50 -4.87 8.83
N HIS A 191 -16.75 -4.56 9.15
CA HIS A 191 -17.10 -3.42 10.01
C HIS A 191 -16.45 -3.54 11.39
N ASP A 192 -16.50 -4.73 11.99
CA ASP A 192 -15.85 -4.99 13.28
C ASP A 192 -14.33 -4.79 13.21
N TYR A 193 -13.71 -5.24 12.12
CA TYR A 193 -12.27 -5.00 11.87
C TYR A 193 -11.95 -3.51 11.75
N ASP A 194 -12.79 -2.74 11.04
CA ASP A 194 -12.64 -1.30 10.87
C ASP A 194 -12.70 -0.55 12.20
N VAL A 195 -13.66 -0.93 13.06
CA VAL A 195 -13.79 -0.37 14.40
C VAL A 195 -12.56 -0.65 15.26
N VAL A 196 -12.04 -1.88 15.24
CA VAL A 196 -10.83 -2.25 15.98
C VAL A 196 -9.61 -1.50 15.46
N LEU A 197 -9.49 -1.36 14.14
CA LEU A 197 -8.38 -0.62 13.53
C LEU A 197 -8.42 0.86 13.89
N GLN A 198 -9.60 1.49 13.80
CA GLN A 198 -9.79 2.89 14.17
C GLN A 198 -9.44 3.10 15.64
N HIS A 199 -9.92 2.24 16.52
CA HIS A 199 -9.59 2.29 17.94
C HIS A 199 -8.08 2.18 18.20
N SER A 200 -7.40 1.26 17.52
CA SER A 200 -5.95 1.10 17.62
C SER A 200 -5.19 2.32 17.14
N TYR A 201 -5.68 2.97 16.07
CA TYR A 201 -5.12 4.22 15.55
C TYR A 201 -5.27 5.37 16.55
N ASP A 202 -6.47 5.53 17.12
CA ASP A 202 -6.75 6.57 18.12
C ASP A 202 -5.90 6.39 19.38
N MET A 203 -5.76 5.15 19.85
CA MET A 203 -4.87 4.81 20.97
C MET A 203 -3.41 5.13 20.67
N GLY A 204 -2.95 4.86 19.43
CA GLY A 204 -1.59 5.20 19.00
C GLY A 204 -1.34 6.71 18.98
N ILE A 205 -2.30 7.50 18.51
CA ILE A 205 -2.22 8.97 18.54
C ILE A 205 -2.16 9.47 19.98
N GLN A 206 -3.03 8.98 20.86
CA GLN A 206 -3.04 9.39 22.26
C GLN A 206 -1.72 9.07 22.96
N ALA A 207 -1.20 7.87 22.77
CA ALA A 207 0.10 7.47 23.31
C ALA A 207 1.25 8.32 22.76
N GLY A 208 1.21 8.68 21.47
CA GLY A 208 2.20 9.57 20.85
C GLY A 208 2.15 10.99 21.41
N ILE A 209 0.96 11.55 21.64
CA ILE A 209 0.77 12.86 22.24
C ILE A 209 1.28 12.88 23.69
N GLU A 210 0.97 11.83 24.46
CA GLU A 210 1.39 11.72 25.85
C GLU A 210 2.91 11.61 25.96
N LYS A 211 3.54 10.77 25.14
CA LYS A 211 4.98 10.63 25.06
C LYS A 211 5.67 11.95 24.65
N GLY A 212 5.18 12.59 23.60
CA GLY A 212 5.73 13.89 23.18
C GLY A 212 5.58 15.01 24.22
N ARG A 213 4.51 14.97 25.03
CA ARG A 213 4.35 15.87 26.17
C ARG A 213 5.36 15.60 27.29
N GLU A 214 5.64 14.33 27.55
CA GLU A 214 6.58 13.92 28.59
C GLU A 214 8.01 14.28 28.19
N GLU A 215 8.41 13.96 26.97
CA GLU A 215 9.71 14.33 26.38
C GLU A 215 9.92 15.85 26.38
N GLY A 216 8.96 16.63 25.88
CA GLY A 216 9.04 18.10 25.90
C GLY A 216 9.05 18.71 27.29
N ARG A 217 8.49 18.04 28.30
CA ARG A 217 8.61 18.45 29.71
C ARG A 217 10.00 18.18 30.28
N GLU A 218 10.61 17.05 29.92
CA GLU A 218 11.96 16.72 30.36
C GLU A 218 12.98 17.65 29.72
N GLU A 219 12.90 17.83 28.41
CA GLU A 219 13.77 18.77 27.67
C GLU A 219 13.66 20.19 28.21
N GLY A 220 12.46 20.74 28.39
CA GLY A 220 12.28 22.07 28.95
C GLY A 220 12.73 22.20 30.41
N ARG A 221 12.75 21.11 31.18
CA ARG A 221 13.33 21.10 32.52
C ARG A 221 14.88 21.10 32.51
N GLU A 222 15.46 20.36 31.57
CA GLU A 222 16.92 20.35 31.42
C GLU A 222 17.45 21.69 30.92
N GLU A 223 16.81 22.22 29.87
CA GLU A 223 17.16 23.57 29.34
C GLU A 223 17.02 24.65 30.41
N GLY A 224 15.91 24.73 31.13
CA GLY A 224 15.72 25.69 32.20
C GLY A 224 16.71 25.53 33.38
N ARG A 225 17.19 24.29 33.62
CA ARG A 225 18.27 24.07 34.61
C ARG A 225 19.62 24.53 34.13
N GLU A 226 19.95 24.35 32.85
CA GLU A 226 21.20 24.82 32.27
C GLU A 226 21.21 26.32 32.18
N GLU A 227 20.17 26.96 31.69
CA GLU A 227 20.02 28.41 31.66
C GLU A 227 20.15 29.04 33.05
N GLY A 228 19.41 28.52 34.02
CA GLY A 228 19.48 29.03 35.40
C GLY A 228 20.84 28.81 36.06
N ARG A 229 21.61 27.81 35.67
CA ARG A 229 23.01 27.62 36.10
C ARG A 229 23.96 28.62 35.46
N GLU A 230 23.80 28.91 34.18
CA GLU A 230 24.61 29.89 33.47
C GLU A 230 24.35 31.32 34.01
N GLU A 231 23.06 31.68 34.12
CA GLU A 231 22.67 32.97 34.70
C GLU A 231 23.21 33.14 36.12
N GLY A 232 23.05 32.16 36.99
CA GLY A 232 23.57 32.20 38.36
C GLY A 232 25.09 32.26 38.43
N ARG A 233 25.83 31.69 37.47
CA ARG A 233 27.28 31.84 37.35
C ARG A 233 27.69 33.24 36.91
N GLU A 234 26.98 33.82 35.96
CA GLU A 234 27.26 35.19 35.49
C GLU A 234 26.96 36.24 36.56
N GLU A 235 25.82 36.12 37.25
CA GLU A 235 25.46 36.98 38.37
C GLU A 235 26.46 36.88 39.52
N GLY A 236 26.85 35.63 39.88
CA GLY A 236 27.87 35.40 40.90
C GLY A 236 29.23 36.01 40.53
N ARG A 237 29.63 35.92 39.26
CA ARG A 237 30.87 36.55 38.75
C ARG A 237 30.82 38.07 38.81
N THR A 238 29.72 38.66 38.39
CA THR A 238 29.49 40.10 38.39
C THR A 238 29.47 40.64 39.80
N THR A 239 28.81 39.97 40.73
CA THR A 239 28.74 40.29 42.13
C THR A 239 30.12 40.24 42.82
N ALA A 240 30.90 39.20 42.52
CA ALA A 240 32.28 39.08 43.04
C ALA A 240 33.21 40.16 42.51
N ILE A 241 33.14 40.58 41.26
CA ILE A 241 33.91 41.67 40.68
C ILE A 241 33.54 42.99 41.36
N LEU A 242 32.23 43.24 41.54
CA LEU A 242 31.82 44.49 42.24
C LEU A 242 32.21 44.51 43.68
N GLN A 243 32.20 43.42 44.41
CA GLN A 243 32.65 43.31 45.78
C GLN A 243 34.18 43.55 45.89
N ASN A 244 34.92 42.95 44.96
CA ASN A 244 36.39 43.16 44.93
C ASN A 244 36.75 44.61 44.57
N ALA A 245 36.07 45.24 43.64
CA ALA A 245 36.23 46.63 43.26
C ALA A 245 35.93 47.59 44.45
N ARG A 246 34.91 47.33 45.27
CA ARG A 246 34.55 48.04 46.45
C ARG A 246 35.68 47.94 47.54
N LYS A 247 36.13 46.73 47.80
CA LYS A 247 37.23 46.47 48.73
C LYS A 247 38.53 47.17 48.31
N MET A 248 38.86 47.20 47.02
CA MET A 248 40.01 47.92 46.50
C MET A 248 39.86 49.41 46.68
N LYS A 249 38.70 50.00 46.60
CA LYS A 249 38.43 51.40 46.78
C LYS A 249 38.48 51.84 48.28
N GLU A 250 38.22 50.90 49.18
CA GLU A 250 38.31 51.14 50.63
C GLU A 250 39.76 51.01 51.17
N LEU A 251 40.67 50.38 50.46
CA LEU A 251 42.06 50.13 50.83
C LEU A 251 43.06 51.12 50.19
N GLY A 252 42.64 51.97 49.29
CA GLY A 252 43.49 53.02 48.64
C GLY A 252 42.99 54.41 48.88
#